data_d905fd4e721997d79eb42c69039537a1
#
_entry.id   d905fd4e721997d79eb42c69039537a1
#
_cell.length_a   1.000
_cell.length_b   1.000
_cell.length_c   1.000
_cell.angle_alpha   90.00
_cell.angle_beta   90.00
_cell.angle_gamma   90.00
#
_symmetry.space_group_name_H-M   'P 1'
#
loop_
_entity.id
_entity.type
_entity.pdbx_description
1 polymer ?
#
loop_
_entity_poly.entity_id
_entity_poly.type
_entity_poly.pdbx_seq_one_letter_code
_entity_poly.pdbx_strand_id
1 'polypeptide(L)'
;MNQFEQFQAALDLTKVSDNVFSFTPDSRYFVGNTPHGGYLLALINKAMVQVLPHSSAINSNVYYLDRTEPEPAELHVEVLRTSKGSSMGQVKLIQNKKITC
;
A
#
# COMPACT_ATOMS: atom_id res chain seq x y z
N MET A 1 2.32 23.59 4.47
CA MET A 1 2.78 22.26 4.01
C MET A 1 2.91 22.28 2.50
N ASN A 2 4.06 21.90 1.95
CA ASN A 2 4.25 21.86 0.51
C ASN A 2 3.70 20.56 -0.09
N GLN A 3 3.70 20.43 -1.41
CA GLN A 3 3.13 19.28 -2.09
C GLN A 3 3.83 17.97 -1.73
N PHE A 4 5.14 18.01 -1.55
CA PHE A 4 5.92 16.85 -1.16
C PHE A 4 5.53 16.37 0.24
N GLU A 5 5.41 17.29 1.19
CA GLU A 5 5.01 16.95 2.56
C GLU A 5 3.58 16.42 2.61
N GLN A 6 2.67 16.98 1.79
CA GLN A 6 1.30 16.51 1.70
C GLN A 6 1.25 15.06 1.19
N PHE A 7 2.04 14.77 0.17
CA PHE A 7 2.08 13.41 -0.38
C PHE A 7 2.64 12.42 0.64
N GLN A 8 3.69 12.81 1.35
CA GLN A 8 4.27 11.96 2.39
C GLN A 8 3.28 11.69 3.53
N ALA A 9 2.53 12.71 3.93
CA ALA A 9 1.50 12.54 4.96
C ALA A 9 0.37 11.62 4.47
N ALA A 10 0.03 11.68 3.20
CA ALA A 10 -0.99 10.82 2.61
C ALA A 10 -0.56 9.35 2.54
N LEU A 11 0.74 9.07 2.66
CA LEU A 11 1.28 7.72 2.68
C LEU A 11 1.45 7.15 4.09
N ASP A 12 0.91 7.81 5.10
CA ASP A 12 1.02 7.33 6.49
C ASP A 12 0.25 6.02 6.67
N LEU A 13 0.95 5.05 7.25
CA LEU A 13 0.39 3.74 7.57
C LEU A 13 0.47 3.52 9.07
N THR A 14 -0.60 2.99 9.65
CA THR A 14 -0.62 2.60 11.05
C THR A 14 -0.43 1.10 11.15
N LYS A 15 0.61 0.67 11.87
CA LYS A 15 0.88 -0.75 12.03
C LYS A 15 -0.15 -1.35 12.98
N VAL A 16 -0.92 -2.32 12.50
CA VAL A 16 -1.95 -3.03 13.29
C VAL A 16 -1.37 -4.32 13.88
N SER A 17 -0.58 -5.03 13.11
CA SER A 17 0.14 -6.22 13.54
C SER A 17 1.41 -6.34 12.69
N ASP A 18 2.17 -7.42 12.85
CA ASP A 18 3.49 -7.53 12.21
C ASP A 18 3.46 -7.29 10.71
N ASN A 19 2.42 -7.77 10.03
CA ASN A 19 2.34 -7.69 8.57
C ASN A 19 1.05 -7.01 8.09
N VAL A 20 0.38 -6.26 8.98
CA VAL A 20 -0.87 -5.59 8.64
C VAL A 20 -0.78 -4.12 8.99
N PHE A 21 -1.14 -3.28 8.03
CA PHE A 21 -1.13 -1.83 8.18
C PHE A 21 -2.50 -1.27 7.80
N SER A 22 -2.97 -0.29 8.55
CA SER A 22 -4.22 0.38 8.26
C SER A 22 -3.96 1.79 7.73
N PHE A 23 -4.87 2.27 6.91
CA PHE A 23 -4.84 3.65 6.41
C PHE A 23 -6.22 4.04 5.92
N THR A 24 -6.42 5.35 5.76
CA THR A 24 -7.61 5.87 5.08
C THR A 24 -7.13 6.59 3.83
N PRO A 25 -7.61 6.20 2.64
CA PRO A 25 -7.19 6.87 1.41
C PRO A 25 -7.46 8.36 1.45
N ASP A 26 -6.47 9.16 1.07
CA ASP A 26 -6.57 10.62 1.06
C ASP A 26 -7.30 11.07 -0.19
N SER A 27 -8.42 11.76 -0.01
CA SER A 27 -9.28 12.18 -1.12
C SER A 27 -8.60 13.15 -2.10
N ARG A 28 -7.52 13.80 -1.68
CA ARG A 28 -6.75 14.69 -2.56
C ARG A 28 -6.09 13.94 -3.73
N TYR A 29 -5.94 12.63 -3.61
CA TYR A 29 -5.32 11.79 -4.65
C TYR A 29 -6.33 10.89 -5.34
N PHE A 30 -7.56 11.37 -5.42
CA PHE A 30 -8.65 10.67 -6.12
C PHE A 30 -8.85 11.26 -7.51
N VAL A 31 -9.26 10.40 -8.43
CA VAL A 31 -9.79 10.79 -9.73
C VAL A 31 -11.27 10.44 -9.69
N GLY A 32 -12.13 11.45 -9.55
CA GLY A 32 -13.52 11.22 -9.25
C GLY A 32 -13.67 10.60 -7.86
N ASN A 33 -14.30 9.43 -7.78
CA ASN A 33 -14.51 8.71 -6.53
C ASN A 33 -13.52 7.57 -6.32
N THR A 34 -12.45 7.50 -7.11
CA THR A 34 -11.50 6.39 -7.08
C THR A 34 -10.09 6.92 -6.81
N PRO A 35 -9.33 6.34 -5.87
CA PRO A 35 -7.96 6.74 -5.66
C PRO A 35 -7.11 6.56 -6.92
N HIS A 36 -6.19 7.48 -7.12
CA HIS A 36 -5.25 7.37 -8.24
C HIS A 36 -4.40 6.11 -8.07
N GLY A 37 -4.23 5.36 -9.17
CA GLY A 37 -3.51 4.09 -9.13
C GLY A 37 -2.07 4.22 -8.64
N GLY A 38 -1.38 5.29 -9.03
CA GLY A 38 -0.01 5.54 -8.55
C GLY A 38 0.05 5.81 -7.06
N TYR A 39 -0.97 6.44 -6.48
CA TYR A 39 -1.06 6.65 -5.06
C TYR A 39 -1.20 5.32 -4.31
N LEU A 40 -2.08 4.44 -4.78
CA LEU A 40 -2.24 3.11 -4.19
C LEU A 40 -0.96 2.29 -4.31
N LEU A 41 -0.28 2.36 -5.45
CA LEU A 41 0.98 1.66 -5.64
C LEU A 41 2.05 2.15 -4.67
N ALA A 42 2.12 3.46 -4.41
CA ALA A 42 3.05 4.02 -3.44
C ALA A 42 2.78 3.51 -2.03
N LEU A 43 1.51 3.42 -1.63
CA LEU A 43 1.13 2.87 -0.33
C LEU A 43 1.52 1.40 -0.20
N ILE A 44 1.26 0.61 -1.24
CA ILE A 44 1.59 -0.81 -1.28
C ILE A 44 3.10 -1.01 -1.15
N ASN A 45 3.89 -0.24 -1.90
CA ASN A 45 5.34 -0.33 -1.85
C ASN A 45 5.87 0.09 -0.47
N LYS A 46 5.28 1.11 0.15
CA LYS A 46 5.68 1.54 1.49
C LYS A 46 5.46 0.44 2.52
N ALA A 47 4.32 -0.24 2.46
CA ALA A 47 4.04 -1.36 3.36
C ALA A 47 5.04 -2.50 3.13
N MET A 48 5.33 -2.82 1.88
CA MET A 48 6.25 -3.88 1.53
C MET A 48 7.66 -3.62 2.05
N VAL A 49 8.15 -2.39 1.89
CA VAL A 49 9.48 -1.99 2.37
C VAL A 49 9.60 -2.14 3.88
N GLN A 50 8.52 -1.92 4.62
CA GLN A 50 8.55 -2.06 6.08
C GLN A 50 8.60 -3.51 6.55
N VAL A 51 8.19 -4.46 5.74
CA VAL A 51 8.11 -5.88 6.12
C VAL A 51 9.27 -6.69 5.55
N LEU A 52 9.63 -6.45 4.28
CA LEU A 52 10.68 -7.22 3.63
C LEU A 52 12.07 -6.86 4.17
N PRO A 53 12.98 -7.84 4.27
CA PRO A 53 14.34 -7.57 4.76
C PRO A 53 15.17 -6.70 3.82
N HIS A 54 14.82 -6.62 2.56
CA HIS A 54 15.49 -5.78 1.57
C HIS A 54 14.68 -4.51 1.36
N SER A 55 15.27 -3.35 1.67
CA SER A 55 14.54 -2.09 1.75
C SER A 55 14.28 -1.40 0.41
N SER A 56 14.81 -1.91 -0.67
CA SER A 56 14.63 -1.30 -1.99
C SER A 56 13.64 -2.10 -2.82
N ALA A 57 12.51 -1.49 -3.17
CA ALA A 57 11.57 -2.09 -4.09
C ALA A 57 12.06 -1.82 -5.52
N ILE A 58 12.43 -2.87 -6.24
CA ILE A 58 12.99 -2.74 -7.58
C ILE A 58 11.92 -2.96 -8.65
N ASN A 59 11.00 -3.88 -8.40
CA ASN A 59 10.01 -4.27 -9.38
C ASN A 59 8.71 -4.63 -8.68
N SER A 60 7.61 -3.99 -9.09
CA SER A 60 6.30 -4.28 -8.52
C SER A 60 5.23 -4.23 -9.60
N ASN A 61 4.24 -5.11 -9.45
CA ASN A 61 3.07 -5.17 -10.30
C ASN A 61 1.83 -5.07 -9.43
N VAL A 62 0.82 -4.33 -9.87
CA VAL A 62 -0.43 -4.17 -9.16
C VAL A 62 -1.58 -4.61 -10.04
N TYR A 63 -2.46 -5.41 -9.47
CA TYR A 63 -3.70 -5.80 -10.11
C TYR A 63 -4.85 -5.11 -9.40
N TYR A 64 -5.57 -4.24 -10.10
CA TYR A 64 -6.71 -3.53 -9.56
C TYR A 64 -7.95 -4.39 -9.80
N LEU A 65 -8.37 -5.09 -8.73
CA LEU A 65 -9.43 -6.09 -8.82
C LEU A 65 -10.82 -5.48 -8.63
N ASP A 66 -10.89 -4.40 -7.85
CA ASP A 66 -12.13 -3.74 -7.54
C ASP A 66 -11.83 -2.29 -7.15
N ARG A 67 -12.88 -1.51 -7.03
CA ARG A 67 -12.76 -0.10 -6.68
C ARG A 67 -12.43 0.07 -5.20
N THR A 68 -11.44 0.90 -4.91
CA THR A 68 -11.11 1.30 -3.54
C THR A 68 -11.90 2.57 -3.21
N GLU A 69 -12.62 2.54 -2.09
CA GLU A 69 -13.45 3.64 -1.63
C GLU A 69 -12.69 4.56 -0.68
N PRO A 70 -13.17 5.82 -0.44
CA PRO A 70 -12.55 6.72 0.53
C PRO A 70 -12.92 6.35 1.97
N GLU A 71 -12.64 5.12 2.35
CA GLU A 71 -12.96 4.54 3.65
C GLU A 71 -11.72 3.86 4.22
N PRO A 72 -11.67 3.59 5.53
CA PRO A 72 -10.53 2.88 6.12
C PRO A 72 -10.28 1.55 5.43
N ALA A 73 -9.01 1.25 5.22
CA ALA A 73 -8.57 0.04 4.53
C ALA A 73 -7.35 -0.54 5.24
N GLU A 74 -7.03 -1.79 4.88
CA GLU A 74 -5.85 -2.46 5.42
C GLU A 74 -4.98 -3.00 4.29
N LEU A 75 -3.68 -2.98 4.52
CA LEU A 75 -2.71 -3.63 3.66
C LEU A 75 -2.15 -4.84 4.40
N HIS A 76 -2.34 -6.02 3.84
CA HIS A 76 -1.85 -7.27 4.38
C HIS A 76 -0.66 -7.72 3.55
N VAL A 77 0.51 -7.81 4.19
CA VAL A 77 1.76 -8.13 3.53
C VAL A 77 2.13 -9.59 3.82
N GLU A 78 2.44 -10.33 2.77
CA GLU A 78 2.92 -11.70 2.89
C GLU A 78 4.31 -11.80 2.28
N VAL A 79 5.27 -12.33 3.04
CA VAL A 79 6.61 -12.60 2.52
C VAL A 79 6.60 -13.96 1.85
N LEU A 80 6.74 -13.97 0.54
CA LEU A 80 6.66 -15.21 -0.24
C LEU A 80 8.00 -15.92 -0.31
N ARG A 81 9.10 -15.16 -0.37
CA ARG A 81 10.44 -15.72 -0.50
C ARG A 81 11.47 -14.72 -0.03
N THR A 82 12.49 -15.22 0.66
CA THR A 82 13.66 -14.42 1.05
C THR A 82 14.91 -15.18 0.67
N SER A 83 15.84 -14.49 0.02
CA SER A 83 17.17 -15.01 -0.29
C SER A 83 18.22 -13.99 0.15
N LYS A 84 19.50 -14.33 -0.02
CA LYS A 84 20.59 -13.47 0.43
C LYS A 84 20.56 -12.09 -0.22
N GLY A 85 20.23 -12.02 -1.52
CA GLY A 85 20.27 -10.77 -2.27
C GLY A 85 18.92 -10.18 -2.65
N SER A 86 17.83 -10.88 -2.38
CA SER A 86 16.50 -10.43 -2.80
C SER A 86 15.39 -11.01 -1.96
N SER A 87 14.24 -10.38 -2.01
CA SER A 87 13.03 -10.90 -1.37
C SER A 87 11.83 -10.62 -2.26
N MET A 88 10.81 -11.45 -2.09
CA MET A 88 9.55 -11.34 -2.83
C MET A 88 8.40 -11.31 -1.84
N GLY A 89 7.49 -10.37 -2.03
CA GLY A 89 6.31 -10.24 -1.19
C GLY A 89 5.06 -10.04 -2.00
N GLN A 90 3.93 -10.23 -1.35
CA GLN A 90 2.62 -9.96 -1.90
C GLN A 90 1.86 -9.09 -0.92
N VAL A 91 1.18 -8.05 -1.42
CA VAL A 91 0.37 -7.17 -0.61
C VAL A 91 -1.06 -7.22 -1.12
N LYS A 92 -2.00 -7.41 -0.21
CA LYS A 92 -3.43 -7.33 -0.52
C LYS A 92 -4.00 -6.10 0.17
N LEU A 93 -4.70 -5.26 -0.59
CA LEU A 93 -5.48 -4.16 -0.04
C LEU A 93 -6.88 -4.67 0.22
N ILE A 94 -7.31 -4.62 1.47
CA ILE A 94 -8.60 -5.15 1.90
C ILE A 94 -9.44 -4.01 2.46
N GLN A 95 -10.65 -3.90 1.94
CA GLN A 95 -11.61 -2.89 2.36
C GLN A 95 -12.99 -3.53 2.42
N ASN A 96 -13.68 -3.39 3.57
CA ASN A 96 -15.01 -3.98 3.77
C ASN A 96 -15.01 -5.49 3.49
N LYS A 97 -13.97 -6.20 3.97
CA LYS A 97 -13.78 -7.66 3.79
C LYS A 97 -13.61 -8.08 2.34
N LYS A 98 -13.21 -7.15 1.46
CA LYS A 98 -13.08 -7.38 0.04
C LYS A 98 -11.68 -6.97 -0.42
N ILE A 99 -11.05 -7.80 -1.25
CA ILE A 99 -9.74 -7.48 -1.82
C ILE A 99 -9.95 -6.55 -3.02
N THR A 100 -9.37 -5.34 -2.96
CA THR A 100 -9.49 -4.37 -4.05
C THR A 100 -8.21 -4.27 -4.89
N CYS A 101 -7.08 -4.64 -4.33
CA CYS A 101 -5.80 -4.69 -5.05
C CYS A 101 -4.99 -5.90 -4.64
#